data_98e34fa45a5ae1a1bbb132243ca382d9
#
_entry.id   98e34fa45a5ae1a1bbb132243ca382d9
#
_cell.length_a   1.000
_cell.length_b   1.000
_cell.length_c   1.000
_cell.angle_alpha   90.00
_cell.angle_beta   90.00
_cell.angle_gamma   90.00
#
_symmetry.space_group_name_H-M   'P 1'
#
loop_
_entity.id
_entity.type
_entity.pdbx_description
1 polymer ?
#
loop_
_entity_poly.entity_id
_entity_poly.type
_entity_poly.pdbx_seq_one_letter_code
_entity_poly.pdbx_strand_id
1 'polypeptide(L)'
;MSGNTYQITPFMHVVDLNETVEFFTDVLGFNEVINAGGYAYLEREGAGLRILGHRNDPDEVGVAHRGFGYYIDVRDLDVVLDQLGSKLSSLREGDVVGPKDQPYGQRELMIRVPDGNVLVFGQAIKRG
;
A
#
# COMPACT_ATOMS: atom_id res chain seq x y z
N MET A 1 13.80 22.34 -12.39
CA MET A 1 13.86 22.65 -10.98
C MET A 1 12.48 22.66 -10.35
N SER A 2 12.37 22.03 -9.30
CA SER A 2 11.10 21.86 -8.64
C SER A 2 10.75 23.04 -7.76
N GLY A 3 9.49 23.24 -7.48
CA GLY A 3 9.04 24.16 -6.49
C GLY A 3 9.27 23.64 -5.07
N ASN A 4 8.63 24.29 -4.11
CA ASN A 4 8.79 23.92 -2.72
C ASN A 4 8.08 22.61 -2.36
N THR A 5 6.92 22.35 -2.96
CA THR A 5 6.19 21.11 -2.72
C THR A 5 6.78 20.00 -3.60
N TYR A 6 7.16 18.86 -2.99
CA TYR A 6 7.78 17.79 -3.75
C TYR A 6 7.11 16.44 -3.59
N GLN A 7 6.16 16.30 -2.67
CA GLN A 7 5.55 15.01 -2.44
C GLN A 7 4.23 15.15 -1.69
N ILE A 8 3.32 14.24 -1.97
CA ILE A 8 2.12 14.04 -1.17
C ILE A 8 2.22 12.61 -0.62
N THR A 9 2.19 12.47 0.69
CA THR A 9 2.19 11.15 1.32
C THR A 9 0.84 10.91 2.00
N PRO A 10 0.20 9.79 1.68
CA PRO A 10 -1.06 9.46 2.36
C PRO A 10 -0.80 9.00 3.80
N PHE A 11 -1.80 9.17 4.65
CA PHE A 11 -1.84 8.56 5.97
C PHE A 11 -2.75 7.34 5.93
N MET A 12 -2.23 6.21 6.34
CA MET A 12 -3.02 5.00 6.52
C MET A 12 -3.26 4.81 8.01
N HIS A 13 -4.51 4.78 8.42
CA HIS A 13 -4.88 4.57 9.82
C HIS A 13 -5.11 3.09 10.07
N VAL A 14 -4.47 2.55 11.09
CA VAL A 14 -4.57 1.14 11.44
C VAL A 14 -4.71 0.99 12.96
N VAL A 15 -5.24 -0.13 13.40
CA VAL A 15 -5.28 -0.44 14.82
C VAL A 15 -3.91 -0.93 15.29
N ASP A 16 -3.33 -1.89 14.60
CA ASP A 16 -2.05 -2.49 14.98
C ASP A 16 -0.95 -2.05 14.02
N LEU A 17 -0.15 -1.10 14.48
CA LEU A 17 0.95 -0.55 13.69
C LEU A 17 2.00 -1.62 13.36
N ASN A 18 2.39 -2.41 14.35
CA ASN A 18 3.47 -3.39 14.16
C ASN A 18 3.08 -4.46 13.15
N GLU A 19 1.85 -4.95 13.21
CA GLU A 19 1.36 -5.92 12.24
C GLU A 19 1.36 -5.34 10.83
N THR A 20 0.94 -4.10 10.69
CA THR A 20 0.88 -3.43 9.39
C THR A 20 2.28 -3.19 8.83
N VAL A 21 3.20 -2.67 9.65
CA VAL A 21 4.58 -2.43 9.23
C VAL A 21 5.23 -3.75 8.79
N GLU A 22 5.04 -4.81 9.58
CA GLU A 22 5.59 -6.12 9.25
C GLU A 22 5.05 -6.64 7.91
N PHE A 23 3.76 -6.47 7.67
CA PHE A 23 3.16 -6.87 6.40
C PHE A 23 3.79 -6.11 5.23
N PHE A 24 3.91 -4.79 5.35
CA PHE A 24 4.48 -3.97 4.28
C PHE A 24 5.95 -4.29 4.03
N THR A 25 6.73 -4.57 5.07
CA THR A 25 8.15 -4.87 4.90
C THR A 25 8.37 -6.30 4.41
N ASP A 26 7.66 -7.27 4.98
CA ASP A 26 7.89 -8.69 4.67
C ASP A 26 7.20 -9.14 3.38
N VAL A 27 6.02 -8.61 3.09
CA VAL A 27 5.24 -9.06 1.94
C VAL A 27 5.38 -8.10 0.76
N LEU A 28 5.31 -6.79 1.00
CA LEU A 28 5.23 -5.80 -0.07
C LEU A 28 6.56 -5.15 -0.42
N GLY A 29 7.62 -5.48 0.29
CA GLY A 29 8.95 -4.99 -0.05
C GLY A 29 9.20 -3.51 0.27
N PHE A 30 8.44 -2.95 1.20
CA PHE A 30 8.70 -1.59 1.68
C PHE A 30 9.85 -1.60 2.68
N ASN A 31 10.51 -0.45 2.81
CA ASN A 31 11.52 -0.22 3.83
C ASN A 31 10.95 0.64 4.93
N GLU A 32 11.24 0.27 6.16
CA GLU A 32 10.86 1.07 7.31
C GLU A 32 11.92 2.16 7.49
N VAL A 33 11.52 3.42 7.29
CA VAL A 33 12.44 4.56 7.41
C VAL A 33 12.39 5.14 8.81
N ILE A 34 11.19 5.30 9.36
CA ILE A 34 10.98 5.82 10.71
C ILE A 34 9.94 4.95 11.40
N ASN A 35 10.20 4.65 12.66
CA ASN A 35 9.19 4.04 13.54
C ASN A 35 9.32 4.72 14.91
N ALA A 36 8.31 5.51 15.26
CA ALA A 36 8.36 6.36 16.45
C ALA A 36 7.11 6.11 17.30
N GLY A 37 7.02 4.89 17.84
CA GLY A 37 5.91 4.54 18.72
C GLY A 37 4.56 4.55 18.02
N GLY A 38 3.62 4.86 17.89
CA GLY A 38 2.36 4.80 17.17
C GLY A 38 2.41 5.29 15.74
N TYR A 39 3.59 5.61 15.20
CA TYR A 39 3.74 6.20 13.86
C TYR A 39 4.90 5.55 13.13
N ALA A 40 4.71 5.29 11.82
CA ALA A 40 5.79 4.82 10.97
C ALA A 40 5.75 5.51 9.61
N TYR A 41 6.92 5.67 9.02
CA TYR A 41 7.06 6.12 7.64
C TYR A 41 7.75 5.01 6.86
N LEU A 42 7.08 4.54 5.82
CA LEU A 42 7.59 3.46 4.98
C LEU A 42 7.81 3.97 3.56
N GLU A 43 8.75 3.36 2.85
CA GLU A 43 9.08 3.78 1.51
C GLU A 43 9.38 2.57 0.62
N ARG A 44 8.95 2.65 -0.62
CA ARG A 44 9.27 1.68 -1.65
C ARG A 44 9.61 2.45 -2.92
N GLU A 45 10.88 2.33 -3.37
CA GLU A 45 11.36 2.97 -4.60
C GLU A 45 11.03 4.47 -4.67
N GLY A 46 11.16 5.15 -3.54
CA GLY A 46 10.90 6.58 -3.44
C GLY A 46 9.44 6.96 -3.15
N ALA A 47 8.52 6.01 -3.21
CA ALA A 47 7.12 6.26 -2.88
C ALA A 47 6.91 6.05 -1.38
N GLY A 48 6.37 7.05 -0.71
CA GLY A 48 6.22 7.07 0.73
C GLY A 48 4.81 6.85 1.21
N LEU A 49 4.70 6.26 2.40
CA LEU A 49 3.43 6.03 3.07
C LEU A 49 3.63 6.25 4.57
N ARG A 50 2.72 7.00 5.18
CA ARG A 50 2.73 7.22 6.61
C ARG A 50 1.66 6.35 7.24
N ILE A 51 1.99 5.65 8.32
CA ILE A 51 1.04 4.78 9.00
C ILE A 51 0.90 5.24 10.45
N LEU A 52 -0.34 5.40 10.88
CA LEU A 52 -0.66 5.84 12.23
C LEU A 52 -1.45 4.75 12.93
N GLY A 53 -0.90 4.26 14.05
CA GLY A 53 -1.54 3.20 14.82
C GLY A 53 -2.43 3.77 15.92
N HIS A 54 -3.55 3.11 16.16
CA HIS A 54 -4.54 3.55 17.13
C HIS A 54 -4.87 2.43 18.12
N ARG A 55 -3.86 1.67 18.53
CA ARG A 55 -4.09 0.53 19.43
C ARG A 55 -4.75 0.94 20.75
N ASN A 56 -4.37 2.11 21.28
CA ASN A 56 -4.90 2.58 22.55
C ASN A 56 -6.27 3.22 22.42
N ASP A 57 -6.68 3.56 21.22
CA ASP A 57 -7.99 4.14 20.94
C ASP A 57 -8.50 3.65 19.59
N PRO A 58 -8.93 2.39 19.51
CA PRO A 58 -9.41 1.82 18.25
C PRO A 58 -10.61 2.56 17.68
N ASP A 59 -11.39 3.23 18.51
CA ASP A 59 -12.59 3.96 18.05
C ASP A 59 -12.22 5.13 17.14
N GLU A 60 -11.03 5.71 17.31
CA GLU A 60 -10.55 6.75 16.41
C GLU A 60 -10.36 6.25 14.99
N VAL A 61 -10.06 4.96 14.84
CA VAL A 61 -9.85 4.39 13.52
C VAL A 61 -11.17 4.14 12.81
N GLY A 62 -12.18 3.65 13.50
CA GLY A 62 -13.54 3.46 13.01
C GLY A 62 -13.69 3.17 11.51
N VAL A 63 -14.89 2.93 11.07
CA VAL A 63 -15.16 2.67 9.65
C VAL A 63 -14.78 3.87 8.77
N ALA A 64 -14.89 5.08 9.30
CA ALA A 64 -14.59 6.29 8.56
C ALA A 64 -13.10 6.46 8.22
N HIS A 65 -12.23 5.74 8.92
CA HIS A 65 -10.77 5.88 8.75
C HIS A 65 -10.10 4.61 8.22
N ARG A 66 -10.88 3.58 7.94
CA ARG A 66 -10.34 2.31 7.42
C ARG A 66 -11.06 1.94 6.13
N GLY A 67 -10.49 0.97 5.41
CA GLY A 67 -11.09 0.52 4.16
C GLY A 67 -10.84 1.42 2.98
N PHE A 68 -9.92 2.38 3.12
CA PHE A 68 -9.56 3.26 2.02
C PHE A 68 -8.61 2.58 1.05
N GLY A 69 -8.68 3.01 -0.20
CA GLY A 69 -7.77 2.55 -1.23
C GLY A 69 -6.58 3.50 -1.36
N TYR A 70 -5.40 2.91 -1.50
CA TYR A 70 -4.15 3.64 -1.70
C TYR A 70 -3.55 3.18 -3.01
N TYR A 71 -3.40 4.10 -3.95
CA TYR A 71 -2.97 3.77 -5.31
C TYR A 71 -1.50 4.09 -5.49
N ILE A 72 -0.76 3.12 -5.98
CA ILE A 72 0.65 3.29 -6.30
C ILE A 72 0.81 3.13 -7.80
N ASP A 73 1.22 4.19 -8.47
CA ASP A 73 1.48 4.15 -9.90
C ASP A 73 2.84 3.53 -10.15
N VAL A 74 2.89 2.51 -11.00
CA VAL A 74 4.12 1.84 -11.38
C VAL A 74 4.29 1.88 -12.90
N ARG A 75 5.53 1.82 -13.35
CA ARG A 75 5.80 1.81 -14.79
C ARG A 75 5.59 0.44 -15.40
N ASP A 76 5.85 -0.61 -14.62
CA ASP A 76 5.76 -1.99 -15.12
C ASP A 76 5.25 -2.89 -13.99
N LEU A 77 4.00 -3.32 -14.11
CA LEU A 77 3.38 -4.16 -13.10
C LEU A 77 4.00 -5.56 -13.07
N ASP A 78 4.54 -6.05 -14.18
CA ASP A 78 5.19 -7.35 -14.20
C ASP A 78 6.42 -7.38 -13.28
N VAL A 79 7.13 -6.26 -13.15
CA VAL A 79 8.25 -6.15 -12.22
C VAL A 79 7.77 -6.33 -10.78
N VAL A 80 6.65 -5.72 -10.44
CA VAL A 80 6.05 -5.88 -9.09
C VAL A 80 5.69 -7.35 -8.86
N LEU A 81 5.06 -7.98 -9.83
CA LEU A 81 4.65 -9.38 -9.72
C LEU A 81 5.87 -10.29 -9.55
N ASP A 82 6.95 -10.02 -10.28
CA ASP A 82 8.18 -10.79 -10.14
C ASP A 82 8.80 -10.64 -8.75
N GLN A 83 8.78 -9.43 -8.22
CA GLN A 83 9.36 -9.14 -6.91
C GLN A 83 8.53 -9.70 -5.76
N LEU A 84 7.21 -9.65 -5.87
CA LEU A 84 6.32 -9.97 -4.75
C LEU A 84 5.56 -11.29 -4.92
N GLY A 85 5.61 -11.90 -6.10
CA GLY A 85 4.73 -13.03 -6.44
C GLY A 85 4.71 -14.17 -5.43
N SER A 86 5.89 -14.61 -4.98
CA SER A 86 5.95 -15.71 -4.02
C SER A 86 5.35 -15.36 -2.67
N LYS A 87 5.49 -14.11 -2.25
CA LYS A 87 4.89 -13.64 -0.99
C LYS A 87 3.38 -13.47 -1.14
N LEU A 88 2.95 -12.95 -2.28
CA LEU A 88 1.51 -12.74 -2.52
C LEU A 88 0.76 -14.06 -2.60
N SER A 89 1.38 -15.09 -3.13
CA SER A 89 0.72 -16.40 -3.25
C SER A 89 0.46 -17.05 -1.90
N SER A 90 1.10 -16.59 -0.83
CA SER A 90 0.87 -17.12 0.51
C SER A 90 -0.31 -16.42 1.21
N LEU A 91 -0.87 -15.37 0.62
CA LEU A 91 -2.00 -14.65 1.21
C LEU A 91 -3.31 -15.41 0.94
N ARG A 92 -4.33 -15.06 1.72
CA ARG A 92 -5.63 -15.71 1.57
C ARG A 92 -6.25 -15.36 0.23
N GLU A 93 -7.03 -16.30 -0.29
CA GLU A 93 -7.81 -16.07 -1.50
C GLU A 93 -8.75 -14.89 -1.29
N GLY A 94 -8.81 -14.01 -2.28
CA GLY A 94 -9.62 -12.80 -2.21
C GLY A 94 -8.88 -11.60 -1.67
N ASP A 95 -7.75 -11.79 -0.98
CA ASP A 95 -6.93 -10.68 -0.49
C ASP A 95 -5.99 -10.14 -1.58
N VAL A 96 -5.86 -10.85 -2.68
CA VAL A 96 -5.10 -10.42 -3.86
C VAL A 96 -6.00 -10.60 -5.07
N VAL A 97 -6.25 -9.53 -5.81
CA VAL A 97 -7.10 -9.56 -7.00
C VAL A 97 -6.35 -8.94 -8.18
N GLY A 98 -6.28 -9.68 -9.26
CA GLY A 98 -5.61 -9.24 -10.47
C GLY A 98 -4.33 -10.01 -10.75
N PRO A 99 -3.53 -9.55 -11.70
CA PRO A 99 -3.67 -8.30 -12.46
C PRO A 99 -4.89 -8.30 -13.38
N LYS A 100 -5.51 -7.14 -13.50
CA LYS A 100 -6.72 -7.00 -14.31
C LYS A 100 -6.70 -5.67 -15.04
N ASP A 101 -7.06 -5.70 -16.32
CA ASP A 101 -7.18 -4.48 -17.12
C ASP A 101 -8.54 -3.84 -16.84
N GLN A 102 -8.52 -2.59 -16.42
CA GLN A 102 -9.72 -1.84 -16.12
C GLN A 102 -10.18 -1.03 -17.34
N PRO A 103 -11.48 -0.76 -17.48
CA PRO A 103 -11.97 -0.02 -18.64
C PRO A 103 -11.44 1.41 -18.74
N TYR A 104 -10.91 1.96 -17.66
CA TYR A 104 -10.35 3.31 -17.67
C TYR A 104 -8.85 3.34 -18.03
N GLY A 105 -8.30 2.24 -18.52
CA GLY A 105 -6.94 2.25 -19.09
C GLY A 105 -5.82 1.97 -18.10
N GLN A 106 -6.13 1.29 -17.02
CA GLN A 106 -5.14 0.89 -16.03
C GLN A 106 -5.15 -0.62 -15.86
N ARG A 107 -3.96 -1.21 -15.73
CA ARG A 107 -3.81 -2.60 -15.31
C ARG A 107 -3.51 -2.57 -13.81
N GLU A 108 -4.31 -3.28 -13.02
CA GLU A 108 -4.27 -3.15 -11.57
C GLU A 108 -4.10 -4.47 -10.85
N LEU A 109 -3.30 -4.43 -9.80
CA LEU A 109 -3.16 -5.50 -8.83
C LEU A 109 -3.62 -4.94 -7.48
N MET A 110 -4.69 -5.51 -6.94
CA MET A 110 -5.25 -5.07 -5.67
C MET A 110 -4.84 -6.02 -4.56
N ILE A 111 -4.41 -5.47 -3.44
CA ILE A 111 -3.97 -6.24 -2.28
C ILE A 111 -4.67 -5.68 -1.04
N ARG A 112 -5.40 -6.56 -0.34
CA ARG A 112 -5.97 -6.18 0.94
C ARG A 112 -4.88 -6.28 2.00
N VAL A 113 -4.63 -5.17 2.68
CA VAL A 113 -3.62 -5.12 3.73
C VAL A 113 -4.29 -5.26 5.09
N PRO A 114 -3.52 -5.48 6.17
CA PRO A 114 -4.13 -5.59 7.50
C PRO A 114 -5.04 -4.42 7.82
N ASP A 115 -6.08 -4.70 8.58
CA ASP A 115 -7.06 -3.72 9.05
C ASP A 115 -8.02 -3.22 7.96
N GLY A 116 -8.07 -3.92 6.82
CA GLY A 116 -9.11 -3.68 5.81
C GLY A 116 -8.81 -2.60 4.79
N ASN A 117 -7.67 -1.93 4.88
CA ASN A 117 -7.25 -1.00 3.84
C ASN A 117 -6.84 -1.77 2.59
N VAL A 118 -6.86 -1.10 1.45
CA VAL A 118 -6.57 -1.71 0.17
C VAL A 118 -5.44 -0.96 -0.51
N LEU A 119 -4.45 -1.71 -0.99
CA LEU A 119 -3.36 -1.15 -1.78
C LEU A 119 -3.53 -1.60 -3.21
N VAL A 120 -3.39 -0.66 -4.16
CA VAL A 120 -3.49 -0.97 -5.58
C VAL A 120 -2.20 -0.56 -6.27
N PHE A 121 -1.54 -1.53 -6.91
CA PHE A 121 -0.46 -1.21 -7.85
C PHE A 121 -1.08 -1.10 -9.23
N GLY A 122 -0.88 0.03 -9.89
CA GLY A 122 -1.49 0.29 -11.18
C GLY A 122 -0.50 0.77 -12.21
N GLN A 123 -0.67 0.27 -13.43
CA GLN A 123 0.15 0.62 -14.58
C GLN A 123 -0.76 1.12 -15.68
N ALA A 124 -0.43 2.28 -16.26
CA ALA A 124 -1.16 2.79 -17.40
C ALA A 124 -0.97 1.86 -18.61
N ILE A 125 -2.07 1.50 -19.25
CA ILE A 125 -2.03 0.66 -20.44
C ILE A 125 -1.76 1.56 -21.63
N LYS A 126 -0.68 1.27 -22.35
CA LYS A 126 -0.35 2.03 -23.55
C LYS A 126 -1.30 1.65 -24.65
N ARG A 127 -1.86 2.65 -25.30
CA ARG A 127 -2.69 2.46 -26.48
C ARG A 127 -1.83 2.80 -27.69
N GLY A 128 -1.67 1.83 -28.54
CA GLY A 128 -0.81 1.90 -29.72
C GLY A 128 -1.26 2.88 -30.76
#